data_303f6559989e68a8eab38e2c34c02fe5
#
_entry.id   303f6559989e68a8eab38e2c34c02fe5
#
_cell.length_a   1.000
_cell.length_b   1.000
_cell.length_c   1.000
_cell.angle_alpha   90.00
_cell.angle_beta   90.00
_cell.angle_gamma   90.00
#
_symmetry.space_group_name_H-M   'P 1'
#
loop_
_entity.id
_entity.type
_entity.pdbx_description
1 polymer ?
#
loop_
_entity_poly.entity_id
_entity_poly.type
_entity_poly.pdbx_seq_one_letter_code
_entity_poly.pdbx_strand_id
1 'polypeptide(L)'
;MNKNHKINKKIFELDKKDVSYAIATVINIKGSSSGKTGDKALYNEQGKRIMGYIGGGCIENRIGISASEAINEKKNKIINLDLNSDKMEMGIPCGGYMSVLIEPTISVPTIMIRGMGRSAEVLCKMAKTLGFKVIIQTSKIEEEHFLKSDIIINENKKIPYDKYNLDYFVLVTHHRDDHKIALEAIKNSVPYVAVVASEKKSSLIKNYLVENKLSREQLSNFHSPAGIKLNAKSPEEIALSIMSEIIMHKNN
;
A
#
# COMPACT_ATOMS: atom_id res chain seq x y z
N MET A 1 20.88 3.46 27.14
CA MET A 1 19.61 3.68 26.45
C MET A 1 18.99 2.31 26.14
N ASN A 2 17.78 2.04 26.63
CA ASN A 2 17.12 0.72 26.55
C ASN A 2 16.94 0.31 25.07
N LYS A 3 17.22 -0.97 24.72
CA LYS A 3 17.10 -1.52 23.35
C LYS A 3 15.73 -1.22 22.74
N ASN A 4 14.67 -1.35 23.54
CA ASN A 4 13.29 -1.09 23.13
C ASN A 4 13.05 0.38 22.75
N HIS A 5 13.72 1.33 23.39
CA HIS A 5 13.57 2.75 23.04
C HIS A 5 14.13 3.06 21.64
N LYS A 6 15.24 2.42 21.24
CA LYS A 6 15.79 2.59 19.88
C LYS A 6 14.86 2.01 18.82
N ILE A 7 14.25 0.84 19.09
CA ILE A 7 13.30 0.20 18.19
C ILE A 7 12.07 1.08 18.02
N ASN A 8 11.47 1.58 19.11
CA ASN A 8 10.30 2.46 19.06
C ASN A 8 10.57 3.76 18.28
N LYS A 9 11.77 4.35 18.48
CA LYS A 9 12.17 5.51 17.68
C LYS A 9 12.24 5.19 16.18
N LYS A 10 12.79 4.01 15.84
CA LYS A 10 12.88 3.58 14.43
C LYS A 10 11.52 3.29 13.83
N ILE A 11 10.61 2.66 14.58
CA ILE A 11 9.21 2.47 14.20
C ILE A 11 8.59 3.82 13.85
N PHE A 12 8.68 4.80 14.72
CA PHE A 12 8.14 6.14 14.48
C PHE A 12 8.73 6.83 13.23
N GLU A 13 10.03 6.59 12.93
CA GLU A 13 10.65 7.09 11.69
C GLU A 13 10.10 6.41 10.44
N LEU A 14 9.83 5.09 10.51
CA LEU A 14 9.26 4.31 9.40
C LEU A 14 7.80 4.71 9.15
N ASP A 15 7.01 4.84 10.23
CA ASP A 15 5.60 5.29 10.15
C ASP A 15 5.50 6.68 9.52
N LYS A 16 6.38 7.61 9.93
CA LYS A 16 6.42 8.95 9.31
C LYS A 16 6.77 8.95 7.83
N LYS A 17 7.54 7.95 7.38
CA LYS A 17 7.91 7.79 5.98
C LYS A 17 6.88 7.00 5.19
N ASP A 18 5.86 6.47 5.86
CA ASP A 18 4.82 5.63 5.29
C ASP A 18 5.43 4.44 4.51
N VAL A 19 6.35 3.72 5.16
CA VAL A 19 7.07 2.58 4.59
C VAL A 19 6.61 1.31 5.28
N SER A 20 6.29 0.26 4.52
CA SER A 20 5.95 -1.05 5.06
C SER A 20 7.16 -1.71 5.72
N TYR A 21 6.93 -2.38 6.84
CA TYR A 21 7.95 -3.16 7.56
C TYR A 21 7.26 -4.26 8.39
N ALA A 22 8.05 -5.18 8.93
CA ALA A 22 7.54 -6.16 9.89
C ALA A 22 8.30 -6.08 11.21
N ILE A 23 7.58 -6.27 12.32
CA ILE A 23 8.13 -6.41 13.67
C ILE A 23 8.19 -7.90 13.99
N ALA A 24 9.38 -8.45 14.17
CA ALA A 24 9.57 -9.79 14.68
C ALA A 24 9.84 -9.73 16.19
N THR A 25 9.05 -10.45 16.99
CA THR A 25 9.15 -10.51 18.46
C THR A 25 9.34 -11.95 18.90
N VAL A 26 10.40 -12.23 19.66
CA VAL A 26 10.59 -13.54 20.29
C VAL A 26 9.57 -13.70 21.41
N ILE A 27 8.64 -14.64 21.28
CA ILE A 27 7.55 -14.87 22.21
C ILE A 27 7.78 -16.06 23.16
N ASN A 28 8.60 -17.02 22.75
CA ASN A 28 8.94 -18.17 23.59
C ASN A 28 10.32 -18.73 23.23
N ILE A 29 11.04 -19.22 24.26
CA ILE A 29 12.30 -19.94 24.11
C ILE A 29 12.31 -21.12 25.07
N LYS A 30 12.74 -22.30 24.57
CA LYS A 30 13.05 -23.49 25.39
C LYS A 30 14.46 -23.95 25.04
N GLY A 31 15.31 -24.20 26.04
CA GLY A 31 16.69 -24.56 25.86
C GLY A 31 17.61 -23.36 25.57
N SER A 32 18.74 -23.58 24.91
CA SER A 32 19.76 -22.56 24.65
C SER A 32 19.44 -21.78 23.36
N SER A 33 19.49 -20.48 23.43
CA SER A 33 19.35 -19.57 22.30
C SER A 33 20.12 -18.28 22.52
N SER A 34 20.59 -17.67 21.43
CA SER A 34 21.25 -16.36 21.47
C SER A 34 20.26 -15.18 21.65
N GLY A 35 18.98 -15.39 21.32
CA GLY A 35 17.90 -14.45 21.59
C GLY A 35 17.30 -14.64 22.98
N LYS A 36 16.50 -13.67 23.42
CA LYS A 36 15.74 -13.72 24.68
C LYS A 36 14.27 -13.41 24.38
N THR A 37 13.35 -13.99 25.16
CA THR A 37 11.92 -13.64 25.10
C THR A 37 11.75 -12.12 25.26
N GLY A 38 11.01 -11.50 24.36
CA GLY A 38 10.83 -10.05 24.26
C GLY A 38 11.84 -9.33 23.37
N ASP A 39 12.91 -10.00 22.89
CA ASP A 39 13.80 -9.41 21.89
C ASP A 39 13.01 -9.14 20.59
N LYS A 40 13.32 -8.01 19.95
CA LYS A 40 12.65 -7.55 18.73
C LYS A 40 13.64 -7.21 17.64
N ALA A 41 13.20 -7.40 16.39
CA ALA A 41 13.88 -6.90 15.19
C ALA A 41 12.87 -6.38 14.18
N LEU A 42 13.29 -5.39 13.39
CA LEU A 42 12.51 -4.79 12.30
C LEU A 42 13.08 -5.26 10.97
N TYR A 43 12.21 -5.64 10.04
CA TYR A 43 12.55 -6.12 8.70
C TYR A 43 11.83 -5.29 7.64
N ASN A 44 12.50 -5.04 6.52
CA ASN A 44 11.87 -4.38 5.36
C ASN A 44 11.14 -5.41 4.47
N GLU A 45 10.51 -4.94 3.40
CA GLU A 45 9.77 -5.76 2.42
C GLU A 45 10.63 -6.84 1.76
N GLN A 46 11.93 -6.64 1.65
CA GLN A 46 12.88 -7.62 1.11
C GLN A 46 13.40 -8.61 2.18
N GLY A 47 12.84 -8.58 3.40
CA GLY A 47 13.29 -9.42 4.50
C GLY A 47 14.65 -9.05 5.08
N LYS A 48 15.18 -7.87 4.75
CA LYS A 48 16.44 -7.37 5.33
C LYS A 48 16.18 -6.70 6.67
N ARG A 49 16.98 -7.08 7.69
CA ARG A 49 16.89 -6.44 9.01
C ARG A 49 17.25 -4.97 8.94
N ILE A 50 16.34 -4.12 9.44
CA ILE A 50 16.53 -2.67 9.58
C ILE A 50 17.19 -2.34 10.92
N MET A 51 16.71 -2.99 12.00
CA MET A 51 17.17 -2.74 13.37
C MET A 51 16.79 -3.89 14.31
N GLY A 52 17.44 -3.96 15.47
CA GLY A 52 17.13 -4.94 16.50
C GLY A 52 17.93 -6.23 16.37
N TYR A 53 17.57 -7.25 17.17
CA TYR A 53 18.23 -8.54 17.20
C TYR A 53 17.33 -9.58 17.87
N ILE A 54 17.15 -10.74 17.24
CA ILE A 54 16.33 -11.85 17.74
C ILE A 54 17.08 -13.19 17.73
N GLY A 55 18.32 -13.21 17.29
CA GLY A 55 19.19 -14.36 17.12
C GLY A 55 20.13 -14.10 15.97
N GLY A 56 21.26 -14.83 15.90
CA GLY A 56 22.26 -14.66 14.84
C GLY A 56 22.04 -15.56 13.65
N GLY A 57 22.74 -15.26 12.55
CA GLY A 57 22.95 -16.14 11.40
C GLY A 57 21.67 -16.67 10.77
N CYS A 58 21.50 -17.98 10.87
CA CYS A 58 20.39 -18.71 10.20
C CYS A 58 18.99 -18.31 10.69
N ILE A 59 18.85 -18.00 12.00
CA ILE A 59 17.59 -17.53 12.58
C ILE A 59 17.16 -16.22 11.89
N GLU A 60 18.10 -15.29 11.77
CA GLU A 60 17.84 -13.98 11.16
C GLU A 60 17.37 -14.08 9.70
N ASN A 61 18.05 -14.95 8.93
CA ASN A 61 17.68 -15.17 7.52
C ASN A 61 16.28 -15.80 7.40
N ARG A 62 15.98 -16.83 8.18
CA ARG A 62 14.67 -17.50 8.17
C ARG A 62 13.54 -16.55 8.55
N ILE A 63 13.74 -15.76 9.60
CA ILE A 63 12.75 -14.76 10.03
C ILE A 63 12.63 -13.63 9.00
N GLY A 64 13.72 -13.24 8.34
CA GLY A 64 13.69 -12.24 7.26
C GLY A 64 12.80 -12.68 6.09
N ILE A 65 12.93 -13.93 5.63
CA ILE A 65 12.05 -14.50 4.58
C ILE A 65 10.59 -14.44 5.04
N SER A 66 10.30 -14.94 6.25
CA SER A 66 8.94 -14.96 6.79
C SER A 66 8.38 -13.55 7.04
N ALA A 67 9.23 -12.56 7.34
CA ALA A 67 8.85 -11.16 7.46
C ALA A 67 8.43 -10.56 6.10
N SER A 68 9.19 -10.85 5.04
CA SER A 68 8.83 -10.46 3.67
C SER A 68 7.49 -11.08 3.25
N GLU A 69 7.30 -12.36 3.50
CA GLU A 69 6.02 -13.04 3.23
C GLU A 69 4.86 -12.43 4.04
N ALA A 70 5.05 -12.14 5.33
CA ALA A 70 4.02 -11.55 6.19
C ALA A 70 3.60 -10.16 5.67
N ILE A 71 4.55 -9.34 5.20
CA ILE A 71 4.27 -8.02 4.59
C ILE A 71 3.45 -8.20 3.31
N ASN A 72 3.87 -9.09 2.42
CA ASN A 72 3.19 -9.34 1.14
C ASN A 72 1.77 -9.90 1.33
N GLU A 73 1.59 -10.84 2.28
CA GLU A 73 0.29 -11.43 2.58
C GLU A 73 -0.58 -10.54 3.51
N LYS A 74 -0.01 -9.47 4.07
CA LYS A 74 -0.66 -8.56 5.04
C LYS A 74 -1.24 -9.32 6.24
N LYS A 75 -0.54 -10.37 6.71
CA LYS A 75 -1.00 -11.25 7.79
C LYS A 75 0.10 -11.50 8.81
N ASN A 76 -0.31 -11.55 10.08
CA ASN A 76 0.57 -11.97 11.16
C ASN A 76 0.97 -13.44 10.97
N LYS A 77 2.23 -13.76 11.29
CA LYS A 77 2.76 -15.14 11.26
C LYS A 77 3.41 -15.48 12.60
N ILE A 78 3.26 -16.74 13.02
CA ILE A 78 4.04 -17.30 14.12
C ILE A 78 4.96 -18.36 13.53
N ILE A 79 6.27 -18.16 13.69
CA ILE A 79 7.30 -19.06 13.20
C ILE A 79 7.90 -19.81 14.38
N ASN A 80 7.89 -21.12 14.28
CA ASN A 80 8.49 -22.01 15.24
C ASN A 80 9.80 -22.57 14.67
N LEU A 81 10.90 -22.32 15.37
CA LEU A 81 12.24 -22.75 14.99
C LEU A 81 12.72 -23.83 15.94
N ASP A 82 13.01 -25.01 15.43
CA ASP A 82 13.74 -26.06 16.14
C ASP A 82 15.24 -25.88 15.89
N LEU A 83 15.94 -25.49 16.93
CA LEU A 83 17.37 -25.24 16.91
C LEU A 83 18.21 -26.50 17.27
N ASN A 84 17.52 -27.64 17.53
CA ASN A 84 18.16 -28.93 17.85
C ASN A 84 18.30 -29.85 16.62
N SER A 85 17.76 -29.47 15.46
CA SER A 85 17.79 -30.35 14.31
C SER A 85 19.22 -30.55 13.79
N ASP A 86 19.68 -31.80 13.75
CA ASP A 86 20.93 -32.22 13.14
C ASP A 86 20.97 -32.02 11.61
N LYS A 87 19.87 -31.53 11.03
CA LYS A 87 19.81 -31.16 9.62
C LYS A 87 20.61 -29.89 9.42
N MET A 88 21.73 -29.99 8.69
CA MET A 88 22.67 -28.92 8.33
C MET A 88 22.07 -27.67 7.67
N GLU A 89 20.74 -27.59 7.54
CA GLU A 89 20.03 -26.46 6.94
C GLU A 89 20.11 -25.17 7.76
N MET A 90 20.40 -25.26 9.07
CA MET A 90 20.33 -24.11 10.01
C MET A 90 21.70 -23.71 10.62
N GLY A 91 22.80 -24.34 10.23
CA GLY A 91 24.12 -24.06 10.83
C GLY A 91 24.35 -24.77 12.16
N ILE A 92 25.18 -24.22 13.05
CA ILE A 92 25.56 -24.84 14.32
C ILE A 92 24.32 -25.07 15.19
N PRO A 93 24.03 -26.30 15.67
CA PRO A 93 22.88 -26.57 16.53
C PRO A 93 23.04 -25.81 17.86
N CYS A 94 22.11 -24.87 18.11
CA CYS A 94 22.09 -24.07 19.34
C CYS A 94 21.40 -24.78 20.51
N GLY A 95 20.76 -25.94 20.27
CA GLY A 95 20.22 -26.77 21.35
C GLY A 95 18.90 -26.26 21.97
N GLY A 96 18.04 -25.60 21.21
CA GLY A 96 16.81 -25.05 21.75
C GLY A 96 15.64 -24.96 20.77
N TYR A 97 14.56 -24.38 21.24
CA TYR A 97 13.35 -24.11 20.47
C TYR A 97 12.95 -22.64 20.65
N MET A 98 12.57 -21.96 19.57
CA MET A 98 12.19 -20.56 19.58
C MET A 98 10.90 -20.34 18.81
N SER A 99 9.97 -19.58 19.37
CA SER A 99 8.79 -19.07 18.67
C SER A 99 8.90 -17.57 18.50
N VAL A 100 8.64 -17.10 17.28
CA VAL A 100 8.72 -15.68 16.90
C VAL A 100 7.40 -15.27 16.28
N LEU A 101 6.76 -14.24 16.84
CA LEU A 101 5.62 -13.55 16.25
C LEU A 101 6.15 -12.51 15.25
N ILE A 102 5.61 -12.51 14.05
CA ILE A 102 5.89 -11.54 12.99
C ILE A 102 4.62 -10.76 12.70
N GLU A 103 4.68 -9.44 12.91
CA GLU A 103 3.57 -8.51 12.74
C GLU A 103 3.92 -7.51 11.64
N PRO A 104 3.31 -7.61 10.43
CA PRO A 104 3.54 -6.64 9.39
C PRO A 104 2.84 -5.33 9.70
N THR A 105 3.53 -4.23 9.49
CA THR A 105 2.96 -2.88 9.46
C THR A 105 2.94 -2.43 8.01
N ILE A 106 1.74 -2.27 7.47
CA ILE A 106 1.53 -1.94 6.08
C ILE A 106 1.35 -0.43 5.96
N SER A 107 2.00 0.17 4.96
CA SER A 107 1.79 1.58 4.63
C SER A 107 0.33 1.88 4.36
N VAL A 108 -0.09 3.11 4.70
CA VAL A 108 -1.45 3.57 4.45
C VAL A 108 -1.66 3.66 2.93
N PRO A 109 -2.72 3.03 2.38
CA PRO A 109 -2.94 3.09 0.94
C PRO A 109 -3.18 4.52 0.48
N THR A 110 -2.48 4.92 -0.59
CA THR A 110 -2.52 6.27 -1.13
C THR A 110 -3.43 6.34 -2.34
N ILE A 111 -4.42 7.19 -2.29
CA ILE A 111 -5.30 7.52 -3.41
C ILE A 111 -5.03 8.93 -3.91
N MET A 112 -4.77 9.07 -5.21
CA MET A 112 -4.80 10.35 -5.89
C MET A 112 -6.14 10.52 -6.58
N ILE A 113 -6.79 11.66 -6.35
CA ILE A 113 -8.01 12.08 -7.02
C ILE A 113 -7.66 13.32 -7.86
N ARG A 114 -7.84 13.23 -9.16
CA ARG A 114 -7.76 14.38 -10.06
C ARG A 114 -9.15 14.80 -10.46
N GLY A 115 -9.54 16.00 -10.08
CA GLY A 115 -10.90 16.47 -10.40
C GLY A 115 -11.30 17.71 -9.63
N MET A 116 -12.57 18.06 -9.82
CA MET A 116 -13.21 19.23 -9.20
C MET A 116 -14.69 18.97 -8.96
N GLY A 117 -15.30 19.87 -8.20
CA GLY A 117 -16.74 19.85 -7.92
C GLY A 117 -17.15 18.75 -6.92
N ARG A 118 -18.46 18.62 -6.75
CA ARG A 118 -19.06 17.84 -5.66
C ARG A 118 -18.68 16.37 -5.63
N SER A 119 -18.61 15.70 -6.78
CA SER A 119 -18.23 14.27 -6.82
C SER A 119 -16.81 14.02 -6.33
N ALA A 120 -15.86 14.88 -6.72
CA ALA A 120 -14.48 14.80 -6.25
C ALA A 120 -14.37 15.12 -4.75
N GLU A 121 -15.11 16.12 -4.27
CA GLU A 121 -15.18 16.50 -2.86
C GLU A 121 -15.68 15.35 -1.98
N VAL A 122 -16.81 14.74 -2.36
CA VAL A 122 -17.38 13.60 -1.60
C VAL A 122 -16.47 12.39 -1.64
N LEU A 123 -15.89 12.09 -2.81
CA LEU A 123 -14.91 10.99 -2.94
C LEU A 123 -13.70 11.20 -2.03
N CYS A 124 -13.15 12.42 -1.99
CA CYS A 124 -12.07 12.78 -1.07
C CYS A 124 -12.45 12.53 0.40
N LYS A 125 -13.64 12.99 0.83
CA LYS A 125 -14.14 12.80 2.19
C LYS A 125 -14.33 11.33 2.54
N MET A 126 -14.90 10.52 1.64
CA MET A 126 -15.08 9.09 1.84
C MET A 126 -13.73 8.35 1.93
N ALA A 127 -12.78 8.66 1.04
CA ALA A 127 -11.45 8.07 1.08
C ALA A 127 -10.74 8.36 2.41
N LYS A 128 -10.83 9.60 2.92
CA LYS A 128 -10.31 9.96 4.26
C LYS A 128 -10.99 9.17 5.38
N THR A 129 -12.32 9.01 5.33
CA THR A 129 -13.09 8.26 6.34
C THR A 129 -12.68 6.78 6.35
N LEU A 130 -12.32 6.23 5.18
CA LEU A 130 -11.87 4.85 5.02
C LEU A 130 -10.37 4.66 5.29
N GLY A 131 -9.68 5.69 5.78
CA GLY A 131 -8.29 5.60 6.21
C GLY A 131 -7.26 5.69 5.09
N PHE A 132 -7.63 6.21 3.91
CA PHE A 132 -6.67 6.46 2.82
C PHE A 132 -5.89 7.75 3.05
N LYS A 133 -4.66 7.76 2.62
CA LYS A 133 -3.91 8.99 2.36
C LYS A 133 -4.39 9.57 1.04
N VAL A 134 -4.93 10.79 1.07
CA VAL A 134 -5.57 11.41 -0.08
C VAL A 134 -4.73 12.54 -0.64
N ILE A 135 -4.37 12.40 -1.90
CA ILE A 135 -3.76 13.45 -2.70
C ILE A 135 -4.82 13.94 -3.68
N ILE A 136 -5.10 15.23 -3.67
CA ILE A 136 -6.02 15.84 -4.63
C ILE A 136 -5.22 16.68 -5.64
N GLN A 137 -5.56 16.55 -6.91
CA GLN A 137 -5.09 17.46 -7.95
C GLN A 137 -6.27 18.22 -8.54
N THR A 138 -6.30 19.51 -8.31
CA THR A 138 -7.45 20.37 -8.63
C THR A 138 -7.02 21.77 -9.03
N SER A 139 -7.98 22.58 -9.51
CA SER A 139 -7.75 23.99 -9.78
C SER A 139 -7.60 24.80 -8.48
N LYS A 140 -6.92 25.93 -8.57
CA LYS A 140 -6.71 26.82 -7.41
C LYS A 140 -8.02 27.30 -6.78
N ILE A 141 -9.06 27.46 -7.58
CA ILE A 141 -10.38 27.94 -7.12
C ILE A 141 -11.08 26.90 -6.25
N GLU A 142 -10.84 25.62 -6.51
CA GLU A 142 -11.48 24.48 -5.82
C GLU A 142 -10.73 24.03 -4.57
N GLU A 143 -9.51 24.51 -4.33
CA GLU A 143 -8.64 24.02 -3.23
C GLU A 143 -9.33 24.08 -1.85
N GLU A 144 -10.16 25.07 -1.59
CA GLU A 144 -10.89 25.23 -0.32
C GLU A 144 -11.86 24.09 -0.01
N HIS A 145 -12.38 23.40 -1.04
CA HIS A 145 -13.27 22.26 -0.88
C HIS A 145 -12.55 20.98 -0.44
N PHE A 146 -11.21 20.96 -0.53
CA PHE A 146 -10.36 19.80 -0.29
C PHE A 146 -9.42 19.89 0.91
N LEU A 147 -9.70 20.79 1.86
CA LEU A 147 -8.88 21.01 3.07
C LEU A 147 -8.69 19.75 3.95
N LYS A 148 -9.52 18.72 3.78
CA LYS A 148 -9.39 17.43 4.48
C LYS A 148 -8.42 16.46 3.79
N SER A 149 -7.95 16.76 2.58
CA SER A 149 -6.92 15.96 1.91
C SER A 149 -5.56 16.14 2.59
N ASP A 150 -4.69 15.15 2.43
CA ASP A 150 -3.34 15.22 3.00
C ASP A 150 -2.41 16.10 2.15
N ILE A 151 -2.63 16.12 0.84
CA ILE A 151 -1.83 16.90 -0.11
C ILE A 151 -2.74 17.49 -1.19
N ILE A 152 -2.53 18.77 -1.50
CA ILE A 152 -3.17 19.44 -2.64
C ILE A 152 -2.11 19.77 -3.68
N ILE A 153 -2.36 19.42 -4.92
CA ILE A 153 -1.50 19.70 -6.08
C ILE A 153 -2.32 20.52 -7.08
N ASN A 154 -1.77 21.63 -7.55
CA ASN A 154 -2.43 22.39 -8.61
C ASN A 154 -2.53 21.60 -9.91
N GLU A 155 -3.68 21.67 -10.59
CA GLU A 155 -3.98 20.91 -11.83
C GLU A 155 -3.00 21.15 -12.97
N ASN A 156 -2.35 22.32 -13.03
CA ASN A 156 -1.38 22.69 -14.04
C ASN A 156 0.01 22.10 -13.79
N LYS A 157 0.25 21.48 -12.62
CA LYS A 157 1.51 20.82 -12.31
C LYS A 157 1.51 19.39 -12.83
N LYS A 158 2.68 18.94 -13.28
CA LYS A 158 2.89 17.54 -13.62
C LYS A 158 2.67 16.66 -12.38
N ILE A 159 2.03 15.49 -12.56
CA ILE A 159 1.84 14.51 -11.48
C ILE A 159 3.21 13.92 -11.14
N PRO A 160 3.66 14.04 -9.89
CA PRO A 160 4.95 13.51 -9.46
C PRO A 160 4.82 12.03 -9.03
N TYR A 161 4.66 11.13 -9.99
CA TYR A 161 4.50 9.69 -9.75
C TYR A 161 5.69 9.08 -8.98
N ASP A 162 6.89 9.59 -9.21
CA ASP A 162 8.13 9.19 -8.53
C ASP A 162 8.18 9.59 -7.05
N LYS A 163 7.44 10.62 -6.68
CA LYS A 163 7.40 11.14 -5.31
C LYS A 163 6.40 10.43 -4.42
N TYR A 164 5.29 9.95 -5.00
CA TYR A 164 4.20 9.33 -4.27
C TYR A 164 4.01 7.90 -4.73
N ASN A 165 4.01 6.97 -3.79
CA ASN A 165 3.64 5.58 -4.06
C ASN A 165 2.10 5.52 -4.16
N LEU A 166 1.57 5.67 -5.39
CA LEU A 166 0.12 5.69 -5.62
C LEU A 166 -0.39 4.27 -5.77
N ASP A 167 -1.30 3.86 -4.89
CA ASP A 167 -2.03 2.60 -5.01
C ASP A 167 -3.26 2.77 -5.91
N TYR A 168 -3.90 3.93 -5.86
CA TYR A 168 -5.13 4.24 -6.56
C TYR A 168 -5.06 5.62 -7.21
N PHE A 169 -5.56 5.71 -8.44
CA PHE A 169 -5.71 6.98 -9.13
C PHE A 169 -7.10 7.09 -9.75
N VAL A 170 -7.85 8.11 -9.37
CA VAL A 170 -9.24 8.32 -9.84
C VAL A 170 -9.35 9.66 -10.54
N LEU A 171 -9.80 9.62 -11.80
CA LEU A 171 -10.10 10.80 -12.60
C LEU A 171 -11.60 11.12 -12.49
N VAL A 172 -11.91 12.23 -11.83
CA VAL A 172 -13.27 12.79 -11.65
C VAL A 172 -13.32 14.14 -12.36
N THR A 173 -13.10 14.11 -13.66
CA THR A 173 -12.96 15.33 -14.48
C THR A 173 -13.96 15.33 -15.64
N HIS A 174 -14.16 16.51 -16.22
CA HIS A 174 -14.85 16.69 -17.49
C HIS A 174 -13.88 17.01 -18.62
N HIS A 175 -12.57 16.79 -18.42
CA HIS A 175 -11.54 17.16 -19.37
C HIS A 175 -11.48 16.21 -20.59
N ARG A 176 -11.03 16.77 -21.74
CA ARG A 176 -10.85 16.01 -22.98
C ARG A 176 -9.62 15.10 -22.95
N ASP A 177 -8.66 15.37 -22.04
CA ASP A 177 -7.36 14.69 -21.99
C ASP A 177 -7.29 13.50 -20.99
N ASP A 178 -8.42 13.06 -20.44
CA ASP A 178 -8.47 11.95 -19.46
C ASP A 178 -7.81 10.67 -20.00
N HIS A 179 -7.91 10.40 -21.31
CA HIS A 179 -7.26 9.27 -21.95
C HIS A 179 -5.73 9.32 -21.88
N LYS A 180 -5.12 10.52 -22.01
CA LYS A 180 -3.67 10.70 -21.91
C LYS A 180 -3.19 10.55 -20.48
N ILE A 181 -3.95 11.11 -19.53
CA ILE A 181 -3.63 11.06 -18.10
C ILE A 181 -3.75 9.62 -17.58
N ALA A 182 -4.80 8.89 -17.99
CA ALA A 182 -4.95 7.47 -17.65
C ALA A 182 -3.79 6.63 -18.21
N LEU A 183 -3.40 6.87 -19.47
CA LEU A 183 -2.24 6.22 -20.09
C LEU A 183 -0.95 6.50 -19.33
N GLU A 184 -0.72 7.75 -18.94
CA GLU A 184 0.47 8.16 -18.17
C GLU A 184 0.48 7.47 -16.80
N ALA A 185 -0.63 7.44 -16.07
CA ALA A 185 -0.73 6.77 -14.78
C ALA A 185 -0.43 5.27 -14.88
N ILE A 186 -0.99 4.57 -15.86
CA ILE A 186 -0.76 3.15 -16.09
C ILE A 186 0.71 2.88 -16.46
N LYS A 187 1.31 3.71 -17.32
CA LYS A 187 2.73 3.60 -17.67
C LYS A 187 3.68 3.87 -16.50
N ASN A 188 3.25 4.63 -15.50
CA ASN A 188 3.96 4.82 -14.24
C ASN A 188 3.61 3.77 -13.19
N SER A 189 3.05 2.63 -13.62
CA SER A 189 2.79 1.45 -12.79
C SER A 189 1.82 1.69 -11.62
N VAL A 190 0.87 2.63 -11.77
CA VAL A 190 -0.22 2.77 -10.80
C VAL A 190 -1.13 1.53 -10.90
N PRO A 191 -1.31 0.76 -9.80
CA PRO A 191 -1.99 -0.54 -9.86
C PRO A 191 -3.49 -0.45 -10.18
N TYR A 192 -4.12 0.70 -9.88
CA TYR A 192 -5.53 0.92 -10.11
C TYR A 192 -5.76 2.34 -10.65
N VAL A 193 -6.28 2.45 -11.86
CA VAL A 193 -6.59 3.73 -12.53
C VAL A 193 -8.04 3.75 -12.95
N ALA A 194 -8.85 4.61 -12.33
CA ALA A 194 -10.28 4.72 -12.62
C ALA A 194 -10.64 6.04 -13.27
N VAL A 195 -11.62 6.01 -14.18
CA VAL A 195 -12.12 7.21 -14.84
C VAL A 195 -13.65 7.27 -14.72
N VAL A 196 -14.15 8.35 -14.14
CA VAL A 196 -15.58 8.64 -14.11
C VAL A 196 -16.02 9.09 -15.50
N ALA A 197 -16.74 8.24 -16.21
CA ALA A 197 -17.12 8.47 -17.58
C ALA A 197 -18.42 7.72 -17.95
N SER A 198 -19.09 8.17 -19.00
CA SER A 198 -20.15 7.38 -19.63
C SER A 198 -19.58 6.17 -20.35
N GLU A 199 -20.40 5.15 -20.60
CA GLU A 199 -20.02 3.94 -21.38
C GLU A 199 -19.33 4.30 -22.71
N LYS A 200 -19.88 5.29 -23.42
CA LYS A 200 -19.30 5.77 -24.68
C LYS A 200 -17.90 6.34 -24.50
N LYS A 201 -17.69 7.21 -23.48
CA LYS A 201 -16.37 7.81 -23.19
C LYS A 201 -15.40 6.73 -22.72
N SER A 202 -15.84 5.80 -21.88
CA SER A 202 -15.04 4.67 -21.40
C SER A 202 -14.52 3.81 -22.54
N SER A 203 -15.38 3.46 -23.51
CA SER A 203 -14.98 2.70 -24.69
C SER A 203 -13.95 3.43 -25.54
N LEU A 204 -14.09 4.75 -25.71
CA LEU A 204 -13.11 5.56 -26.45
C LEU A 204 -11.76 5.60 -25.74
N ILE A 205 -11.76 5.76 -24.42
CA ILE A 205 -10.51 5.75 -23.63
C ILE A 205 -9.85 4.38 -23.73
N LYS A 206 -10.62 3.29 -23.57
CA LYS A 206 -10.10 1.91 -23.66
C LYS A 206 -9.45 1.64 -25.02
N ASN A 207 -10.09 2.04 -26.11
CA ASN A 207 -9.53 1.90 -27.46
C ASN A 207 -8.22 2.66 -27.59
N TYR A 208 -8.16 3.89 -27.11
CA TYR A 208 -6.94 4.69 -27.10
C TYR A 208 -5.80 4.00 -26.33
N LEU A 209 -6.09 3.39 -25.15
CA LEU A 209 -5.12 2.66 -24.37
C LEU A 209 -4.59 1.43 -25.13
N VAL A 210 -5.45 0.69 -25.82
CA VAL A 210 -5.08 -0.45 -26.68
C VAL A 210 -4.19 0.00 -27.84
N GLU A 211 -4.55 1.08 -28.54
CA GLU A 211 -3.75 1.66 -29.62
C GLU A 211 -2.36 2.10 -29.17
N ASN A 212 -2.21 2.52 -27.90
CA ASN A 212 -0.93 2.87 -27.28
C ASN A 212 -0.15 1.67 -26.75
N LYS A 213 -0.51 0.43 -27.17
CA LYS A 213 0.23 -0.82 -26.95
C LYS A 213 0.42 -1.20 -25.48
N LEU A 214 -0.54 -0.89 -24.62
CA LEU A 214 -0.55 -1.43 -23.26
C LEU A 214 -0.74 -2.94 -23.29
N SER A 215 -0.04 -3.66 -22.41
CA SER A 215 -0.21 -5.11 -22.23
C SER A 215 -1.60 -5.42 -21.62
N ARG A 216 -2.04 -6.68 -21.72
CA ARG A 216 -3.29 -7.13 -21.07
C ARG A 216 -3.25 -6.90 -19.56
N GLU A 217 -2.12 -7.14 -18.95
CA GLU A 217 -1.90 -6.89 -17.53
C GLU A 217 -2.02 -5.40 -17.18
N GLN A 218 -1.42 -4.52 -17.95
CA GLN A 218 -1.57 -3.08 -17.78
C GLN A 218 -3.01 -2.60 -18.00
N LEU A 219 -3.72 -3.19 -18.96
CA LEU A 219 -5.14 -2.86 -19.22
C LEU A 219 -6.07 -3.35 -18.10
N SER A 220 -5.70 -4.39 -17.34
CA SER A 220 -6.48 -4.83 -16.17
C SER A 220 -6.48 -3.82 -15.03
N ASN A 221 -5.50 -2.91 -15.00
CA ASN A 221 -5.45 -1.83 -14.02
C ASN A 221 -6.39 -0.65 -14.36
N PHE A 222 -7.05 -0.68 -15.53
CA PHE A 222 -7.94 0.39 -15.99
C PHE A 222 -9.41 0.06 -15.72
N HIS A 223 -10.07 0.91 -14.95
CA HIS A 223 -11.45 0.78 -14.49
C HIS A 223 -12.29 1.95 -15.02
N SER A 224 -13.15 1.68 -15.97
CA SER A 224 -14.04 2.72 -16.53
C SER A 224 -15.26 2.07 -17.24
N PRO A 225 -16.48 2.55 -16.97
CA PRO A 225 -16.86 3.55 -16.00
C PRO A 225 -16.41 3.20 -14.59
N ALA A 226 -15.90 4.18 -13.81
CA ALA A 226 -15.41 3.96 -12.45
C ALA A 226 -16.55 3.57 -11.50
N GLY A 227 -16.30 2.58 -10.65
CA GLY A 227 -17.19 2.11 -9.60
C GLY A 227 -18.03 0.89 -9.98
N ILE A 228 -18.52 0.20 -8.95
CA ILE A 228 -19.43 -0.92 -9.13
C ILE A 228 -20.81 -0.42 -9.61
N LYS A 229 -21.54 -1.26 -10.33
CA LYS A 229 -22.82 -0.90 -10.94
C LYS A 229 -23.94 -0.76 -9.89
N LEU A 230 -24.10 0.44 -9.33
CA LEU A 230 -25.16 0.78 -8.36
C LEU A 230 -26.31 1.57 -8.97
N ASN A 231 -26.30 1.89 -10.27
CA ASN A 231 -27.19 2.85 -10.90
C ASN A 231 -27.17 4.23 -10.20
N ALA A 232 -25.99 4.62 -9.71
CA ALA A 232 -25.73 5.84 -9.00
C ALA A 232 -26.08 7.09 -9.82
N LYS A 233 -26.74 8.08 -9.18
CA LYS A 233 -27.17 9.32 -9.82
C LYS A 233 -26.62 10.56 -9.12
N SER A 234 -26.54 10.53 -7.78
CA SER A 234 -26.01 11.65 -7.00
C SER A 234 -24.47 11.56 -6.88
N PRO A 235 -23.78 12.69 -6.63
CA PRO A 235 -22.35 12.69 -6.33
C PRO A 235 -21.95 11.75 -5.19
N GLU A 236 -22.79 11.63 -4.18
CA GLU A 236 -22.62 10.76 -3.02
C GLU A 236 -22.69 9.27 -3.41
N GLU A 237 -23.67 8.89 -4.24
CA GLU A 237 -23.83 7.52 -4.74
C GLU A 237 -22.67 7.14 -5.69
N ILE A 238 -22.23 8.07 -6.53
CA ILE A 238 -21.08 7.88 -7.42
C ILE A 238 -19.81 7.65 -6.60
N ALA A 239 -19.56 8.48 -5.60
CA ALA A 239 -18.41 8.33 -4.71
C ALA A 239 -18.45 6.99 -3.94
N LEU A 240 -19.64 6.58 -3.45
CA LEU A 240 -19.85 5.29 -2.81
C LEU A 240 -19.53 4.12 -3.75
N SER A 241 -20.05 4.18 -4.98
CA SER A 241 -19.79 3.17 -6.02
C SER A 241 -18.27 2.99 -6.28
N ILE A 242 -17.54 4.10 -6.44
CA ILE A 242 -16.10 4.10 -6.68
C ILE A 242 -15.35 3.54 -5.47
N MET A 243 -15.66 4.01 -4.25
CA MET A 243 -15.00 3.52 -3.05
C MET A 243 -15.31 2.04 -2.80
N SER A 244 -16.50 1.56 -3.12
CA SER A 244 -16.83 0.14 -3.04
C SER A 244 -15.97 -0.71 -3.97
N GLU A 245 -15.74 -0.28 -5.21
CA GLU A 245 -14.85 -0.96 -6.16
C GLU A 245 -13.40 -0.96 -5.65
N ILE A 246 -12.92 0.18 -5.14
CA ILE A 246 -11.58 0.31 -4.57
C ILE A 246 -11.40 -0.63 -3.36
N ILE A 247 -12.39 -0.72 -2.47
CA ILE A 247 -12.33 -1.63 -1.31
C ILE A 247 -12.36 -3.09 -1.75
N MET A 248 -13.15 -3.46 -2.77
CA MET A 248 -13.11 -4.80 -3.34
C MET A 248 -11.70 -5.12 -3.89
N HIS A 249 -11.12 -4.21 -4.67
CA HIS A 249 -9.77 -4.37 -5.20
C HIS A 249 -8.69 -4.46 -4.11
N LYS A 250 -8.84 -3.68 -3.02
CA LYS A 250 -7.91 -3.68 -1.88
C LYS A 250 -7.89 -5.01 -1.11
N ASN A 251 -9.04 -5.67 -1.03
CA ASN A 251 -9.24 -6.84 -0.17
C ASN A 251 -9.11 -8.19 -0.91
N ASN A 252 -8.96 -8.17 -2.24
CA ASN A 252 -8.65 -9.32 -3.08
C ASN A 252 -7.14 -9.49 -3.25
#